data_54f36ef87df77676a0d37be4e64f135a
#
_entry.id   54f36ef87df77676a0d37be4e64f135a
#
_cell.length_a   1.000
_cell.length_b   1.000
_cell.length_c   1.000
_cell.angle_alpha   90.00
_cell.angle_beta   90.00
_cell.angle_gamma   90.00
#
_symmetry.space_group_name_H-M   'P 1'
#
loop_
_entity.id
_entity.type
_entity.pdbx_description
1 polymer ?
#
loop_
_entity_poly.entity_id
_entity_poly.type
_entity_poly.pdbx_seq_one_letter_code
_entity_poly.pdbx_strand_id
1 'polypeptide(L)'
;FRFWQFNSIPPGLYQDEAMNGANALSSLNSGEYKIFYTDNNGREGMIIWLDALAIKIFGNELWALRFFPALAGVLAVLGLYFLSKELFGIKIALASSFFMAVSFWAVNFSRMGFRANLMLPFLIWSLYFLYHSLKLLIPRINSFGDKMGIIRFYFIIAGVLFGLGFFTYISYRFAPILLA
;
A
#
# COMPACT_ATOMS: atom_id res chain seq x y z
N PHE A 1 8.10 -5.69 -14.91
CA PHE A 1 9.04 -4.58 -14.65
C PHE A 1 9.38 -4.41 -13.17
N ARG A 2 8.42 -4.47 -12.22
CA ARG A 2 8.67 -4.19 -10.79
C ARG A 2 9.58 -5.20 -10.10
N PHE A 3 9.60 -6.45 -10.52
CA PHE A 3 10.43 -7.52 -9.96
C PHE A 3 11.61 -7.96 -10.85
N TRP A 4 11.75 -7.34 -12.04
CA TRP A 4 12.81 -7.73 -12.99
C TRP A 4 14.17 -7.22 -12.53
N GLN A 5 15.19 -8.09 -12.52
CA GLN A 5 16.57 -7.79 -12.09
C GLN A 5 16.66 -7.06 -10.72
N PHE A 6 15.93 -7.53 -9.74
CA PHE A 6 15.76 -6.90 -8.44
C PHE A 6 17.05 -6.75 -7.63
N ASN A 7 18.02 -7.64 -7.87
CA ASN A 7 19.32 -7.62 -7.19
C ASN A 7 20.29 -6.58 -7.79
N SER A 8 20.09 -6.19 -9.03
CA SER A 8 21.06 -5.36 -9.75
C SER A 8 20.54 -3.97 -10.13
N ILE A 9 19.22 -3.78 -10.21
CA ILE A 9 18.60 -2.54 -10.65
C ILE A 9 17.52 -2.10 -9.66
N PRO A 10 17.61 -0.89 -9.07
CA PRO A 10 18.72 0.07 -9.13
C PRO A 10 19.96 -0.46 -8.40
N PRO A 11 21.18 -0.04 -8.81
CA PRO A 11 22.41 -0.51 -8.18
C PRO A 11 22.54 0.07 -6.75
N GLY A 12 22.94 -0.79 -5.81
CA GLY A 12 23.12 -0.41 -4.41
C GLY A 12 21.82 -0.14 -3.66
N LEU A 13 21.96 0.26 -2.40
CA LEU A 13 20.87 0.72 -1.54
C LEU A 13 20.76 2.24 -1.59
N TYR A 14 19.55 2.74 -1.75
CA TYR A 14 19.26 4.14 -1.47
C TYR A 14 19.34 4.40 0.04
N GLN A 15 19.66 5.62 0.44
CA GLN A 15 19.89 5.95 1.86
C GLN A 15 18.72 5.56 2.76
N ASP A 16 17.48 5.84 2.34
CA ASP A 16 16.29 5.49 3.13
C ASP A 16 16.08 3.97 3.21
N GLU A 17 16.39 3.21 2.14
CA GLU A 17 16.34 1.74 2.16
C GLU A 17 17.34 1.17 3.18
N ALA A 18 18.57 1.68 3.19
CA ALA A 18 19.61 1.25 4.11
C ALA A 18 19.21 1.50 5.57
N MET A 19 18.65 2.68 5.86
CA MET A 19 18.16 3.02 7.19
C MET A 19 16.96 2.19 7.60
N ASN A 20 16.02 1.92 6.70
CA ASN A 20 14.88 1.04 6.98
C ASN A 20 15.36 -0.38 7.29
N GLY A 21 16.30 -0.90 6.48
CA GLY A 21 16.90 -2.23 6.69
C GLY A 21 17.65 -2.33 8.02
N ALA A 22 18.44 -1.31 8.40
CA ALA A 22 19.13 -1.27 9.68
C ALA A 22 18.15 -1.29 10.87
N ASN A 23 17.07 -0.51 10.81
CA ASN A 23 16.03 -0.52 11.84
C ASN A 23 15.23 -1.83 11.86
N ALA A 24 15.00 -2.45 10.70
CA ALA A 24 14.36 -3.75 10.60
C ALA A 24 15.21 -4.85 11.28
N LEU A 25 16.52 -4.87 11.02
CA LEU A 25 17.46 -5.79 11.68
C LEU A 25 17.53 -5.53 13.19
N SER A 26 17.59 -4.27 13.61
CA SER A 26 17.56 -3.92 15.04
C SER A 26 16.29 -4.41 15.70
N SER A 27 15.11 -4.21 15.07
CA SER A 27 13.83 -4.68 15.60
C SER A 27 13.74 -6.21 15.66
N LEU A 28 14.31 -6.93 14.69
CA LEU A 28 14.40 -8.39 14.72
C LEU A 28 15.26 -8.90 15.88
N ASN A 29 16.40 -8.24 16.14
CA ASN A 29 17.33 -8.65 17.19
C ASN A 29 16.83 -8.32 18.60
N SER A 30 16.19 -7.15 18.77
CA SER A 30 15.67 -6.72 20.07
C SER A 30 14.27 -7.25 20.39
N GLY A 31 13.50 -7.65 19.37
CA GLY A 31 12.06 -7.96 19.51
C GLY A 31 11.17 -6.70 19.65
N GLU A 32 11.74 -5.50 19.62
CA GLU A 32 11.02 -4.24 19.78
C GLU A 32 10.60 -3.67 18.41
N TYR A 33 9.29 -3.58 18.17
CA TYR A 33 8.70 -2.97 16.98
C TYR A 33 8.01 -1.66 17.35
N LYS A 34 8.57 -0.53 16.86
CA LYS A 34 8.06 0.80 17.17
C LYS A 34 7.01 1.22 16.12
N ILE A 35 5.99 1.95 16.56
CA ILE A 35 4.99 2.57 15.67
C ILE A 35 5.62 3.71 14.88
N PHE A 36 6.56 4.42 15.52
CA PHE A 36 7.28 5.56 14.95
C PHE A 36 8.76 5.49 15.33
N TYR A 37 9.63 5.64 14.33
CA TYR A 37 11.08 5.68 14.47
C TYR A 37 11.56 7.12 14.32
N THR A 38 12.29 7.63 15.31
CA THR A 38 12.70 9.03 15.39
C THR A 38 13.88 9.37 14.49
N ASP A 39 14.64 8.36 14.06
CA ASP A 39 15.80 8.53 13.19
C ASP A 39 15.39 9.06 11.82
N ASN A 40 16.32 9.71 11.11
CA ASN A 40 16.12 10.17 9.72
C ASN A 40 14.83 11.00 9.56
N ASN A 41 14.68 12.04 10.38
CA ASN A 41 13.54 12.98 10.39
C ASN A 41 12.17 12.38 10.78
N GLY A 42 12.17 11.20 11.35
CA GLY A 42 10.96 10.50 11.77
C GLY A 42 10.30 9.68 10.65
N ARG A 43 9.93 8.46 10.99
CA ARG A 43 9.33 7.52 10.03
C ARG A 43 8.25 6.67 10.69
N GLU A 44 7.18 6.46 9.95
CA GLU A 44 6.14 5.50 10.31
C GLU A 44 6.69 4.07 10.21
N GLY A 45 6.25 3.20 11.15
CA GLY A 45 6.85 1.88 11.36
C GLY A 45 6.53 0.82 10.32
N MET A 46 5.49 0.98 9.49
CA MET A 46 5.00 -0.10 8.64
C MET A 46 6.05 -0.64 7.66
N ILE A 47 6.83 0.24 7.01
CA ILE A 47 7.89 -0.20 6.10
C ILE A 47 8.92 -1.05 6.84
N ILE A 48 9.32 -0.63 8.04
CA ILE A 48 10.34 -1.31 8.86
C ILE A 48 9.82 -2.68 9.32
N TRP A 49 8.53 -2.80 9.67
CA TRP A 49 7.91 -4.08 10.03
C TRP A 49 7.87 -5.05 8.83
N LEU A 50 7.54 -4.52 7.65
CA LEU A 50 7.53 -5.32 6.41
C LEU A 50 8.93 -5.73 6.00
N ASP A 51 9.93 -4.84 6.11
CA ASP A 51 11.33 -5.16 5.84
C ASP A 51 11.85 -6.22 6.82
N ALA A 52 11.51 -6.11 8.11
CA ALA A 52 11.84 -7.14 9.10
C ALA A 52 11.21 -8.49 8.73
N LEU A 53 9.94 -8.50 8.32
CA LEU A 53 9.28 -9.71 7.84
C LEU A 53 9.96 -10.28 6.59
N ALA A 54 10.33 -9.42 5.63
CA ALA A 54 11.03 -9.84 4.42
C ALA A 54 12.41 -10.46 4.75
N ILE A 55 13.19 -9.82 5.62
CA ILE A 55 14.49 -10.34 6.08
C ILE A 55 14.31 -11.69 6.79
N LYS A 56 13.29 -11.84 7.60
CA LYS A 56 13.00 -13.10 8.31
C LYS A 56 12.66 -14.25 7.35
N ILE A 57 11.96 -13.97 6.24
CA ILE A 57 11.51 -14.99 5.28
C ILE A 57 12.59 -15.29 4.23
N PHE A 58 13.21 -14.25 3.70
CA PHE A 58 14.08 -14.33 2.52
C PHE A 58 15.57 -14.19 2.85
N GLY A 59 15.92 -13.89 4.10
CA GLY A 59 17.28 -13.58 4.52
C GLY A 59 17.62 -12.09 4.36
N ASN A 60 18.83 -11.72 4.83
CA ASN A 60 19.33 -10.34 4.77
C ASN A 60 19.89 -10.03 3.38
N GLU A 61 19.01 -9.95 2.41
CA GLU A 61 19.31 -9.71 0.99
C GLU A 61 18.77 -8.34 0.55
N LEU A 62 19.49 -7.68 -0.34
CA LEU A 62 19.12 -6.37 -0.86
C LEU A 62 17.71 -6.36 -1.48
N TRP A 63 17.36 -7.38 -2.23
CA TRP A 63 16.06 -7.49 -2.86
C TRP A 63 14.92 -7.74 -1.87
N ALA A 64 15.22 -8.29 -0.67
CA ALA A 64 14.21 -8.51 0.36
C ALA A 64 13.59 -7.19 0.82
N LEU A 65 14.39 -6.12 1.02
CA LEU A 65 13.92 -4.79 1.40
C LEU A 65 13.00 -4.15 0.34
N ARG A 66 13.15 -4.53 -0.92
CA ARG A 66 12.37 -4.01 -2.05
C ARG A 66 11.10 -4.80 -2.33
N PHE A 67 10.98 -6.00 -1.76
CA PHE A 67 9.89 -6.92 -2.07
C PHE A 67 8.50 -6.34 -1.77
N PHE A 68 8.27 -5.88 -0.55
CA PHE A 68 6.96 -5.32 -0.18
C PHE A 68 6.60 -4.02 -0.88
N PRO A 69 7.52 -3.06 -1.08
CA PRO A 69 7.26 -1.89 -1.93
C PRO A 69 6.89 -2.25 -3.37
N ALA A 70 7.55 -3.24 -3.98
CA ALA A 70 7.20 -3.70 -5.32
C ALA A 70 5.82 -4.38 -5.36
N LEU A 71 5.52 -5.22 -4.37
CA LEU A 71 4.20 -5.84 -4.21
C LEU A 71 3.11 -4.78 -4.02
N ALA A 72 3.36 -3.76 -3.20
CA ALA A 72 2.46 -2.63 -3.01
C ALA A 72 2.17 -1.90 -4.33
N GLY A 73 3.19 -1.70 -5.16
CA GLY A 73 3.02 -1.11 -6.48
C GLY A 73 2.14 -1.97 -7.42
N VAL A 74 2.25 -3.29 -7.35
CA VAL A 74 1.35 -4.20 -8.11
C VAL A 74 -0.07 -4.11 -7.58
N LEU A 75 -0.25 -4.17 -6.26
CA LEU A 75 -1.57 -4.05 -5.63
C LEU A 75 -2.24 -2.71 -5.91
N ALA A 76 -1.45 -1.62 -6.01
CA ALA A 76 -1.97 -0.30 -6.38
C ALA A 76 -2.50 -0.28 -7.83
N VAL A 77 -1.79 -0.89 -8.79
CA VAL A 77 -2.26 -1.01 -10.18
C VAL A 77 -3.56 -1.82 -10.27
N LEU A 78 -3.61 -2.96 -9.57
CA LEU A 78 -4.81 -3.80 -9.52
C LEU A 78 -5.98 -3.05 -8.86
N GLY A 79 -5.74 -2.39 -7.74
CA GLY A 79 -6.75 -1.60 -7.04
C GLY A 79 -7.27 -0.46 -7.91
N LEU A 80 -6.38 0.24 -8.63
CA LEU A 80 -6.76 1.31 -9.56
C LEU A 80 -7.65 0.78 -10.70
N TYR A 81 -7.35 -0.41 -11.22
CA TYR A 81 -8.21 -1.05 -12.22
C TYR A 81 -9.62 -1.27 -11.68
N PHE A 82 -9.75 -1.89 -10.50
CA PHE A 82 -11.06 -2.19 -9.93
C PHE A 82 -11.83 -0.91 -9.56
N LEU A 83 -11.17 0.05 -8.91
CA LEU A 83 -11.81 1.32 -8.54
C LEU A 83 -12.26 2.10 -9.80
N SER A 84 -11.39 2.25 -10.79
CA SER A 84 -11.71 2.97 -12.04
C SER A 84 -12.81 2.26 -12.83
N LYS A 85 -12.85 0.92 -12.80
CA LYS A 85 -13.90 0.14 -13.45
C LYS A 85 -15.28 0.44 -12.85
N GLU A 86 -15.35 0.53 -11.52
CA GLU A 86 -16.60 0.85 -10.82
C GLU A 86 -17.05 2.31 -11.06
N LEU A 87 -16.11 3.24 -11.11
CA LEU A 87 -16.41 4.67 -11.26
C LEU A 87 -16.69 5.09 -12.70
N PHE A 88 -15.89 4.59 -13.65
CA PHE A 88 -15.81 5.11 -15.02
C PHE A 88 -15.96 4.06 -16.13
N GLY A 89 -16.08 2.78 -15.74
CA GLY A 89 -16.21 1.66 -16.67
C GLY A 89 -14.88 1.10 -17.19
N ILE A 90 -14.99 0.00 -17.95
CA ILE A 90 -13.86 -0.86 -18.33
C ILE A 90 -12.78 -0.16 -19.18
N LYS A 91 -13.17 0.73 -20.11
CA LYS A 91 -12.23 1.41 -21.01
C LYS A 91 -11.28 2.33 -20.24
N ILE A 92 -11.82 3.12 -19.31
CA ILE A 92 -11.02 4.03 -18.47
C ILE A 92 -10.19 3.21 -17.47
N ALA A 93 -10.73 2.14 -16.91
CA ALA A 93 -10.00 1.26 -16.00
C ALA A 93 -8.76 0.64 -16.66
N LEU A 94 -8.88 0.13 -17.88
CA LEU A 94 -7.74 -0.41 -18.61
C LEU A 94 -6.69 0.66 -18.93
N ALA A 95 -7.12 1.83 -19.38
CA ALA A 95 -6.21 2.92 -19.69
C ALA A 95 -5.47 3.40 -18.44
N SER A 96 -6.18 3.71 -17.35
CA SER A 96 -5.58 4.23 -16.12
C SER A 96 -4.62 3.24 -15.47
N SER A 97 -5.01 1.96 -15.39
CA SER A 97 -4.14 0.91 -14.84
C SER A 97 -2.93 0.63 -15.72
N PHE A 98 -3.08 0.67 -17.04
CA PHE A 98 -1.97 0.56 -17.99
C PHE A 98 -0.96 1.70 -17.81
N PHE A 99 -1.41 2.96 -17.81
CA PHE A 99 -0.51 4.09 -17.60
C PHE A 99 0.19 4.04 -16.25
N MET A 100 -0.49 3.64 -15.18
CA MET A 100 0.15 3.45 -13.88
C MET A 100 1.15 2.29 -13.88
N ALA A 101 0.86 1.21 -14.63
CA ALA A 101 1.74 0.05 -14.70
C ALA A 101 3.07 0.36 -15.38
N VAL A 102 3.06 1.22 -16.44
CA VAL A 102 4.25 1.58 -17.22
C VAL A 102 4.85 2.93 -16.82
N SER A 103 4.21 3.70 -15.94
CA SER A 103 4.71 4.99 -15.48
C SER A 103 6.10 4.84 -14.85
N PHE A 104 7.06 5.63 -15.35
CA PHE A 104 8.43 5.66 -14.84
C PHE A 104 8.47 5.88 -13.32
N TRP A 105 7.74 6.86 -12.83
CA TRP A 105 7.71 7.19 -11.39
C TRP A 105 7.09 6.07 -10.56
N ALA A 106 5.97 5.51 -10.98
CA ALA A 106 5.30 4.42 -10.26
C ALA A 106 6.15 3.14 -10.22
N VAL A 107 6.87 2.83 -11.30
CA VAL A 107 7.80 1.70 -11.35
C VAL A 107 9.01 1.95 -10.46
N ASN A 108 9.65 3.12 -10.59
CA ASN A 108 10.85 3.47 -9.81
C ASN A 108 10.58 3.44 -8.30
N PHE A 109 9.55 4.13 -7.82
CA PHE A 109 9.22 4.14 -6.39
C PHE A 109 8.92 2.74 -5.85
N SER A 110 8.34 1.86 -6.68
CA SER A 110 8.15 0.46 -6.30
C SER A 110 9.46 -0.30 -6.15
N ARG A 111 10.47 0.04 -6.95
CA ARG A 111 11.76 -0.67 -7.01
C ARG A 111 12.80 -0.16 -6.01
N MET A 112 12.66 1.07 -5.56
CA MET A 112 13.61 1.72 -4.64
C MET A 112 13.26 1.53 -3.16
N GLY A 113 12.33 0.64 -2.81
CA GLY A 113 11.95 0.43 -1.41
C GLY A 113 11.37 1.67 -0.73
N PHE A 114 10.74 2.56 -1.49
CA PHE A 114 10.29 3.84 -0.97
C PHE A 114 8.98 3.69 -0.18
N ARG A 115 8.99 4.07 1.10
CA ARG A 115 7.86 3.92 2.03
C ARG A 115 6.56 4.59 1.55
N ALA A 116 6.67 5.72 0.82
CA ALA A 116 5.50 6.42 0.27
C ALA A 116 4.70 5.54 -0.72
N ASN A 117 5.34 4.56 -1.37
CA ASN A 117 4.65 3.65 -2.28
C ASN A 117 3.64 2.75 -1.56
N LEU A 118 3.84 2.49 -0.26
CA LEU A 118 2.92 1.68 0.54
C LEU A 118 1.57 2.36 0.74
N MET A 119 1.52 3.70 0.76
CA MET A 119 0.25 4.40 1.00
C MET A 119 -0.77 4.20 -0.13
N LEU A 120 -0.29 4.03 -1.38
CA LEU A 120 -1.16 3.94 -2.56
C LEU A 120 -2.15 2.78 -2.52
N PRO A 121 -1.73 1.52 -2.30
CA PRO A 121 -2.68 0.41 -2.24
C PRO A 121 -3.67 0.56 -1.09
N PHE A 122 -3.24 1.02 0.09
CA PHE A 122 -4.16 1.22 1.21
C PHE A 122 -5.24 2.25 0.88
N LEU A 123 -4.87 3.38 0.28
CA LEU A 123 -5.83 4.40 -0.12
C LEU A 123 -6.77 3.90 -1.22
N ILE A 124 -6.24 3.33 -2.29
CA ILE A 124 -7.03 2.89 -3.45
C ILE A 124 -8.01 1.79 -3.07
N TRP A 125 -7.55 0.77 -2.31
CA TRP A 125 -8.42 -0.33 -1.90
C TRP A 125 -9.43 0.10 -0.84
N SER A 126 -9.09 1.02 0.07
CA SER A 126 -10.06 1.56 1.01
C SER A 126 -11.19 2.31 0.30
N LEU A 127 -10.86 3.15 -0.70
CA LEU A 127 -11.85 3.85 -1.53
C LEU A 127 -12.68 2.87 -2.37
N TYR A 128 -12.08 1.82 -2.91
CA TYR A 128 -12.81 0.79 -3.66
C TYR A 128 -13.87 0.10 -2.79
N PHE A 129 -13.48 -0.40 -1.61
CA PHE A 129 -14.42 -1.07 -0.72
C PHE A 129 -15.46 -0.12 -0.14
N LEU A 130 -15.09 1.12 0.17
CA LEU A 130 -16.02 2.15 0.61
C LEU A 130 -17.06 2.43 -0.48
N TYR A 131 -16.63 2.71 -1.72
CA TYR A 131 -17.52 2.96 -2.83
C TYR A 131 -18.46 1.76 -3.10
N HIS A 132 -17.93 0.55 -3.08
CA HIS A 132 -18.69 -0.66 -3.30
C HIS A 132 -19.76 -0.87 -2.22
N SER A 133 -19.43 -0.59 -0.94
CA SER A 133 -20.40 -0.67 0.16
C SER A 133 -21.49 0.38 0.04
N LEU A 134 -21.15 1.62 -0.33
CA LEU A 134 -22.12 2.69 -0.55
C LEU A 134 -23.06 2.38 -1.73
N LYS A 135 -22.50 1.87 -2.83
CA LYS A 135 -23.26 1.45 -4.01
C LYS A 135 -24.28 0.35 -3.68
N LEU A 136 -23.95 -0.55 -2.76
CA LEU A 136 -24.87 -1.58 -2.29
C LEU A 136 -25.92 -1.04 -1.30
N LEU A 137 -25.59 0.00 -0.54
CA LEU A 137 -26.46 0.60 0.47
C LEU A 137 -27.57 1.48 -0.16
N ILE A 138 -27.20 2.36 -1.11
CA ILE A 138 -28.10 3.39 -1.67
C ILE A 138 -29.39 2.83 -2.28
N PRO A 139 -29.39 1.76 -3.11
CA PRO A 139 -30.62 1.24 -3.71
C PRO A 139 -31.55 0.51 -2.74
N ARG A 140 -31.15 0.32 -1.47
CA ARG A 140 -31.80 -0.62 -0.53
C ARG A 140 -32.30 0.00 0.76
N ILE A 141 -32.40 1.33 0.82
CA ILE A 141 -32.96 2.01 1.99
C ILE A 141 -34.38 1.46 2.33
N ASN A 142 -35.08 0.86 1.35
CA ASN A 142 -36.44 0.30 1.52
C ASN A 142 -36.48 -1.23 1.64
N SER A 143 -35.36 -1.96 1.64
CA SER A 143 -35.27 -3.44 1.72
C SER A 143 -34.17 -3.88 2.68
N PHE A 144 -34.39 -3.68 3.97
CA PHE A 144 -33.48 -4.11 5.03
C PHE A 144 -33.60 -5.62 5.28
N GLY A 145 -32.69 -6.46 4.81
CA GLY A 145 -32.68 -7.87 5.20
C GLY A 145 -31.43 -8.63 4.75
N ASP A 146 -31.38 -9.07 3.50
CA ASP A 146 -30.48 -10.17 3.10
C ASP A 146 -29.02 -9.85 2.85
N LYS A 147 -28.61 -8.59 2.71
CA LYS A 147 -27.21 -8.24 2.37
C LYS A 147 -26.53 -7.28 3.33
N MET A 148 -27.13 -6.99 4.46
CA MET A 148 -26.54 -6.08 5.46
C MET A 148 -25.21 -6.61 5.99
N GLY A 149 -25.02 -7.93 6.11
CA GLY A 149 -23.77 -8.55 6.51
C GLY A 149 -22.62 -8.25 5.53
N ILE A 150 -22.87 -8.34 4.24
CA ILE A 150 -21.88 -8.06 3.18
C ILE A 150 -21.51 -6.57 3.16
N ILE A 151 -22.50 -5.69 3.30
CA ILE A 151 -22.28 -4.24 3.34
C ILE A 151 -21.38 -3.87 4.54
N ARG A 152 -21.71 -4.38 5.72
CA ARG A 152 -20.89 -4.17 6.94
C ARG A 152 -19.48 -4.70 6.77
N PHE A 153 -19.30 -5.86 6.15
CA PHE A 153 -17.98 -6.43 5.88
C PHE A 153 -17.13 -5.51 5.00
N TYR A 154 -17.67 -4.95 3.91
CA TYR A 154 -16.95 -4.02 3.06
C TYR A 154 -16.64 -2.71 3.78
N PHE A 155 -17.53 -2.17 4.62
CA PHE A 155 -17.24 -1.00 5.44
C PHE A 155 -16.08 -1.24 6.43
N ILE A 156 -16.08 -2.42 7.08
CA ILE A 156 -15.00 -2.78 8.03
C ILE A 156 -13.67 -2.88 7.29
N ILE A 157 -13.62 -3.56 6.14
CA ILE A 157 -12.39 -3.67 5.34
C ILE A 157 -11.91 -2.28 4.90
N ALA A 158 -12.81 -1.44 4.40
CA ALA A 158 -12.48 -0.08 4.00
C ALA A 158 -11.86 0.71 5.16
N GLY A 159 -12.49 0.66 6.35
CA GLY A 159 -12.01 1.34 7.55
C GLY A 159 -10.65 0.80 8.04
N VAL A 160 -10.47 -0.52 8.06
CA VAL A 160 -9.19 -1.15 8.45
C VAL A 160 -8.07 -0.74 7.50
N LEU A 161 -8.29 -0.84 6.18
CA LEU A 161 -7.29 -0.44 5.18
C LEU A 161 -6.98 1.06 5.27
N PHE A 162 -8.00 1.90 5.45
CA PHE A 162 -7.82 3.32 5.65
C PHE A 162 -7.00 3.62 6.91
N GLY A 163 -7.31 2.95 8.02
CA GLY A 163 -6.56 3.08 9.28
C GLY A 163 -5.10 2.62 9.17
N LEU A 164 -4.85 1.48 8.51
CA LEU A 164 -3.49 0.98 8.29
C LEU A 164 -2.64 1.95 7.44
N GLY A 165 -3.26 2.69 6.52
CA GLY A 165 -2.58 3.69 5.73
C GLY A 165 -1.85 4.76 6.55
N PHE A 166 -2.32 5.11 7.75
CA PHE A 166 -1.65 6.08 8.63
C PHE A 166 -0.27 5.64 9.12
N PHE A 167 0.04 4.36 9.07
CA PHE A 167 1.35 3.81 9.44
C PHE A 167 2.33 3.72 8.26
N THR A 168 1.93 4.19 7.06
CA THR A 168 2.75 4.09 5.84
C THR A 168 3.61 5.32 5.60
N TYR A 169 2.99 6.49 5.50
CA TYR A 169 3.68 7.74 5.14
C TYR A 169 2.92 8.96 5.65
N ILE A 170 3.68 10.01 6.04
CA ILE A 170 3.12 11.23 6.64
C ILE A 170 2.03 11.90 5.78
N SER A 171 2.18 11.90 4.46
CA SER A 171 1.20 12.50 3.55
C SER A 171 -0.17 11.80 3.57
N TYR A 172 -0.22 10.56 4.07
CA TYR A 172 -1.51 9.86 4.22
C TYR A 172 -2.45 10.55 5.21
N ARG A 173 -1.92 11.39 6.11
CA ARG A 173 -2.71 12.19 7.06
C ARG A 173 -3.65 13.18 6.38
N PHE A 174 -3.40 13.50 5.10
CA PHE A 174 -4.31 14.31 4.28
C PHE A 174 -5.41 13.50 3.58
N ALA A 175 -5.33 12.16 3.60
CA ALA A 175 -6.34 11.30 2.98
C ALA A 175 -7.78 11.51 3.50
N PRO A 176 -8.03 11.84 4.78
CA PRO A 176 -9.39 12.15 5.26
C PRO A 176 -10.07 13.29 4.50
N ILE A 177 -9.30 14.26 3.97
CA ILE A 177 -9.84 15.38 3.17
C ILE A 177 -10.51 14.88 1.89
N LEU A 178 -10.09 13.72 1.37
CA LEU A 178 -10.72 13.12 0.18
C LEU A 178 -12.09 12.49 0.48
N LEU A 179 -12.44 12.32 1.77
CA LEU A 179 -13.70 11.73 2.22
C LEU A 179 -14.68 12.77 2.76
N ALA A 180 -14.24 14.02 2.93
CA ALA A 180 -15.05 15.14 3.39
C ALA A 180 -15.81 15.81 2.23
#